data_434e71a6bd9dde2ef32fa542965cd19d
#
_entry.id   434e71a6bd9dde2ef32fa542965cd19d
#
_cell.length_a   1.000
_cell.length_b   1.000
_cell.length_c   1.000
_cell.angle_alpha   90.00
_cell.angle_beta   90.00
_cell.angle_gamma   90.00
#
_symmetry.space_group_name_H-M   'P 1'
#
loop_
_entity.id
_entity.type
_entity.pdbx_description
1 polymer ?
#
loop_
_entity_poly.entity_id
_entity_poly.type
_entity_poly.pdbx_seq_one_letter_code
_entity_poly.pdbx_strand_id
1 'polypeptide(L)'
;DCLKGRAPVPTDPIGFFLFHILMVGGMVTFMATFNGVRHDGVAFLAYMHWFYPLVFLFAFLWRRTVANAITGRLIPRVIAPRFSGTKGAAAKSFANVTCMAPFVCLWVSLLLEGANFLDFYLSTVFISWPCAVAVNFFIVGPLVKMVYNNRIKQRTDDASLIHRLSQWARPWAGILGLS
;
A
#
# COMPACT_ATOMS: atom_id res chain seq x y z
N ASP A 1 18.58 11.53 1.56
CA ASP A 1 17.80 11.31 2.79
C ASP A 1 16.54 10.46 2.57
N CYS A 2 15.85 10.55 1.41
CA CYS A 2 14.69 9.71 1.07
C CYS A 2 15.06 8.23 0.99
N LEU A 3 16.20 7.91 0.36
CA LEU A 3 16.70 6.53 0.24
C LEU A 3 17.14 5.92 1.59
N LYS A 4 17.55 6.77 2.54
CA LYS A 4 17.94 6.33 3.91
C LYS A 4 16.74 6.19 4.87
N GLY A 5 15.50 6.30 4.39
CA GLY A 5 14.29 6.16 5.21
C GLY A 5 14.04 7.30 6.21
N ARG A 6 14.83 8.37 6.15
CA ARG A 6 14.74 9.52 7.07
C ARG A 6 13.73 10.58 6.64
N ALA A 7 13.15 10.46 5.44
CA ALA A 7 12.13 11.40 5.00
C ALA A 7 10.88 11.28 5.89
N PRO A 8 10.35 12.40 6.39
CA PRO A 8 9.18 12.38 7.26
C PRO A 8 7.96 11.85 6.51
N VAL A 9 7.15 11.07 7.21
CA VAL A 9 5.81 10.68 6.73
C VAL A 9 4.89 11.88 6.89
N PRO A 10 3.96 12.13 5.95
CA PRO A 10 3.00 13.22 6.08
C PRO A 10 2.23 13.14 7.39
N THR A 11 2.05 14.29 8.03
CA THR A 11 1.25 14.43 9.27
C THR A 11 -0.12 15.05 8.99
N ASP A 12 -0.25 15.74 7.85
CA ASP A 12 -1.51 16.30 7.39
C ASP A 12 -2.44 15.21 6.81
N PRO A 13 -3.77 15.30 7.04
CA PRO A 13 -4.72 14.25 6.63
C PRO A 13 -4.72 13.99 5.12
N ILE A 14 -4.60 15.03 4.32
CA ILE A 14 -4.62 14.95 2.85
C ILE A 14 -3.32 14.33 2.34
N GLY A 15 -2.19 14.80 2.83
CA GLY A 15 -0.88 14.24 2.48
C GLY A 15 -0.76 12.79 2.89
N PHE A 16 -1.28 12.42 4.05
CA PHE A 16 -1.35 11.03 4.51
C PHE A 16 -2.23 10.17 3.58
N PHE A 17 -3.38 10.68 3.15
CA PHE A 17 -4.27 9.99 2.21
C PHE A 17 -3.62 9.77 0.84
N LEU A 18 -3.01 10.83 0.27
CA LEU A 18 -2.28 10.75 -1.00
C LEU A 18 -1.07 9.79 -0.90
N PHE A 19 -0.32 9.88 0.18
CA PHE A 19 0.77 8.94 0.45
C PHE A 19 0.29 7.49 0.51
N HIS A 20 -0.88 7.26 1.12
CA HIS A 20 -1.51 5.95 1.20
C HIS A 20 -1.92 5.41 -0.18
N ILE A 21 -2.56 6.24 -1.01
CA ILE A 21 -2.93 5.88 -2.39
C ILE A 21 -1.69 5.48 -3.18
N LEU A 22 -0.62 6.26 -3.10
CA LEU A 22 0.63 5.96 -3.81
C LEU A 22 1.27 4.65 -3.33
N MET A 23 1.28 4.40 -2.02
CA MET A 23 1.81 3.16 -1.46
C MET A 23 0.98 1.94 -1.88
N VAL A 24 -0.34 2.02 -1.79
CA VAL A 24 -1.23 0.94 -2.22
C VAL A 24 -1.12 0.74 -3.74
N GLY A 25 -1.14 1.84 -4.50
CA GLY A 25 -0.99 1.80 -5.96
C GLY A 25 0.30 1.12 -6.40
N GLY A 26 1.44 1.52 -5.84
CA GLY A 26 2.73 0.91 -6.15
C GLY A 26 2.78 -0.59 -5.81
N MET A 27 2.26 -0.98 -4.65
CA MET A 27 2.22 -2.39 -4.25
C MET A 27 1.25 -3.21 -5.11
N VAL A 28 0.05 -2.69 -5.40
CA VAL A 28 -0.93 -3.38 -6.25
C VAL A 28 -0.40 -3.52 -7.66
N THR A 29 0.23 -2.48 -8.21
CA THR A 29 0.85 -2.56 -9.55
C THR A 29 1.86 -3.70 -9.61
N PHE A 30 2.77 -3.76 -8.63
CA PHE A 30 3.74 -4.83 -8.57
C PHE A 30 3.08 -6.21 -8.42
N MET A 31 2.21 -6.37 -7.41
CA MET A 31 1.60 -7.67 -7.09
C MET A 31 0.67 -8.17 -8.21
N ALA A 32 -0.17 -7.30 -8.77
CA ALA A 32 -1.06 -7.67 -9.85
C ALA A 32 -0.28 -8.06 -11.12
N THR A 33 0.73 -7.25 -11.49
CA THR A 33 1.57 -7.55 -12.65
C THR A 33 2.37 -8.83 -12.44
N PHE A 34 3.04 -8.97 -11.30
CA PHE A 34 3.86 -10.13 -11.00
C PHE A 34 3.05 -11.43 -11.00
N ASN A 35 1.91 -11.45 -10.31
CA ASN A 35 1.07 -12.65 -10.23
C ASN A 35 0.33 -12.93 -11.52
N GLY A 36 -0.16 -11.91 -12.21
CA GLY A 36 -0.85 -12.05 -13.49
C GLY A 36 0.08 -12.55 -14.60
N VAL A 37 1.29 -11.98 -14.71
CA VAL A 37 2.29 -12.45 -15.68
C VAL A 37 2.77 -13.87 -15.35
N ARG A 38 2.86 -14.21 -14.07
CA ARG A 38 3.19 -15.58 -13.67
C ARG A 38 2.10 -16.59 -14.04
N HIS A 39 0.83 -16.17 -14.01
CA HIS A 39 -0.33 -17.01 -14.34
C HIS A 39 -0.50 -17.13 -15.86
N ASP A 40 -0.68 -16.01 -16.56
CA ASP A 40 -1.07 -15.95 -17.96
C ASP A 40 0.05 -15.49 -18.91
N GLY A 41 1.26 -15.31 -18.37
CA GLY A 41 2.37 -14.75 -19.14
C GLY A 41 2.08 -13.31 -19.59
N VAL A 42 2.64 -12.94 -20.72
CA VAL A 42 2.52 -11.57 -21.27
C VAL A 42 1.08 -11.24 -21.68
N ALA A 43 0.24 -12.24 -21.94
CA ALA A 43 -1.18 -12.05 -22.29
C ALA A 43 -1.97 -11.33 -21.20
N PHE A 44 -1.57 -11.45 -19.93
CA PHE A 44 -2.16 -10.71 -18.81
C PHE A 44 -2.19 -9.20 -19.03
N LEU A 45 -1.18 -8.64 -19.69
CA LEU A 45 -1.09 -7.19 -19.93
C LEU A 45 -2.25 -6.65 -20.78
N ALA A 46 -2.85 -7.50 -21.62
CA ALA A 46 -3.97 -7.11 -22.48
C ALA A 46 -5.24 -6.78 -21.66
N TYR A 47 -5.49 -7.49 -20.57
CA TYR A 47 -6.69 -7.26 -19.75
C TYR A 47 -6.39 -6.63 -18.38
N MET A 48 -5.13 -6.26 -18.13
CA MET A 48 -4.72 -5.59 -16.90
C MET A 48 -5.50 -4.28 -16.64
N HIS A 49 -5.95 -3.58 -17.69
CA HIS A 49 -6.63 -2.29 -17.59
C HIS A 49 -7.95 -2.35 -16.80
N TRP A 50 -8.70 -3.44 -16.84
CA TRP A 50 -9.92 -3.63 -16.06
C TRP A 50 -9.67 -4.46 -14.80
N PHE A 51 -8.71 -5.36 -14.79
CA PHE A 51 -8.33 -6.17 -13.64
C PHE A 51 -7.72 -5.33 -12.52
N TYR A 52 -6.83 -4.41 -12.88
CA TYR A 52 -6.12 -3.55 -11.94
C TYR A 52 -7.05 -2.69 -11.06
N PRO A 53 -8.07 -1.98 -11.58
CA PRO A 53 -8.98 -1.18 -10.73
C PRO A 53 -9.70 -2.02 -9.67
N LEU A 54 -10.09 -3.25 -10.01
CA LEU A 54 -10.74 -4.16 -9.07
C LEU A 54 -9.80 -4.56 -7.93
N VAL A 55 -8.58 -4.98 -8.25
CA VAL A 55 -7.58 -5.35 -7.25
C VAL A 55 -7.19 -4.13 -6.41
N PHE A 56 -7.03 -2.97 -7.03
CA PHE A 56 -6.70 -1.73 -6.33
C PHE A 56 -7.79 -1.33 -5.34
N LEU A 57 -9.06 -1.32 -5.78
CA LEU A 57 -10.19 -0.96 -4.92
C LEU A 57 -10.28 -1.91 -3.72
N PHE A 58 -10.16 -3.21 -3.95
CA PHE A 58 -10.17 -4.20 -2.88
C PHE A 58 -8.99 -4.01 -1.91
N ALA A 59 -7.77 -3.86 -2.42
CA ALA A 59 -6.58 -3.64 -1.61
C ALA A 59 -6.67 -2.34 -0.80
N PHE A 60 -7.23 -1.28 -1.40
CA PHE A 60 -7.42 -0.01 -0.73
C PHE A 60 -8.45 -0.11 0.41
N LEU A 61 -9.60 -0.73 0.17
CA LEU A 61 -10.63 -0.96 1.18
C LEU A 61 -10.11 -1.86 2.31
N TRP A 62 -9.45 -2.96 1.95
CA TRP A 62 -8.84 -3.86 2.93
C TRP A 62 -7.83 -3.14 3.81
N ARG A 63 -6.92 -2.38 3.20
CA ARG A 63 -5.95 -1.59 3.95
C ARG A 63 -6.63 -0.61 4.88
N ARG A 64 -7.70 0.03 4.43
CA ARG A 64 -8.41 1.04 5.19
C ARG A 64 -9.12 0.47 6.40
N THR A 65 -9.80 -0.65 6.23
CA THR A 65 -10.65 -1.26 7.27
C THR A 65 -9.84 -2.17 8.19
N VAL A 66 -9.24 -3.20 7.65
CA VAL A 66 -8.64 -4.30 8.43
C VAL A 66 -7.17 -4.09 8.72
N ALA A 67 -6.36 -3.81 7.67
CA ALA A 67 -4.92 -3.72 7.85
C ALA A 67 -4.53 -2.55 8.77
N ASN A 68 -5.19 -1.39 8.66
CA ASN A 68 -4.95 -0.27 9.56
C ASN A 68 -5.37 -0.58 11.01
N ALA A 69 -6.46 -1.30 11.22
CA ALA A 69 -6.88 -1.70 12.56
C ALA A 69 -5.87 -2.67 13.22
N ILE A 70 -5.37 -3.62 12.45
CA ILE A 70 -4.35 -4.57 12.92
C ILE A 70 -3.03 -3.87 13.18
N THR A 71 -2.51 -3.14 12.19
CA THR A 71 -1.21 -2.47 12.30
C THR A 71 -1.23 -1.34 13.33
N GLY A 72 -2.34 -0.63 13.46
CA GLY A 72 -2.54 0.41 14.47
C GLY A 72 -2.45 -0.12 15.90
N ARG A 73 -2.82 -1.38 16.13
CA ARG A 73 -2.66 -2.05 17.43
C ARG A 73 -1.30 -2.73 17.59
N LEU A 74 -0.80 -3.34 16.53
CA LEU A 74 0.45 -4.12 16.53
C LEU A 74 1.68 -3.21 16.63
N ILE A 75 1.71 -2.13 15.86
CA ILE A 75 2.87 -1.23 15.80
C ILE A 75 3.20 -0.61 17.16
N PRO A 76 2.27 0.05 17.87
CA PRO A 76 2.60 0.68 19.16
C PRO A 76 2.88 -0.34 20.27
N ARG A 77 2.24 -1.50 20.25
CA ARG A 77 2.37 -2.51 21.32
C ARG A 77 3.59 -3.41 21.18
N VAL A 78 3.96 -3.77 19.95
CA VAL A 78 4.99 -4.79 19.70
C VAL A 78 6.22 -4.21 19.02
N ILE A 79 6.06 -3.37 18.03
CA ILE A 79 7.15 -2.89 17.18
C ILE A 79 7.82 -1.67 17.78
N ALA A 80 7.06 -0.67 18.19
CA ALA A 80 7.61 0.59 18.69
C ALA A 80 8.50 0.42 19.96
N PRO A 81 8.14 -0.42 20.95
CA PRO A 81 8.99 -0.59 22.13
C PRO A 81 10.27 -1.41 21.87
N ARG A 82 10.28 -2.25 20.81
CA ARG A 82 11.42 -3.14 20.52
C ARG A 82 12.36 -2.64 19.45
N PHE A 83 11.86 -1.80 18.54
CA PHE A 83 12.62 -1.35 17.37
C PHE A 83 12.53 0.17 17.23
N SER A 84 13.67 0.86 17.24
CA SER A 84 13.81 2.29 17.04
C SER A 84 14.55 2.62 15.75
N GLY A 85 14.45 3.86 15.29
CA GLY A 85 15.17 4.36 14.12
C GLY A 85 14.84 3.60 12.83
N THR A 86 15.88 3.26 12.07
CA THR A 86 15.75 2.56 10.77
C THR A 86 15.19 1.15 10.90
N LYS A 87 15.54 0.43 11.97
CA LYS A 87 14.99 -0.91 12.27
C LYS A 87 13.49 -0.84 12.56
N GLY A 88 13.04 0.18 13.28
CA GLY A 88 11.62 0.42 13.52
C GLY A 88 10.84 0.74 12.24
N ALA A 89 11.42 1.53 11.33
CA ALA A 89 10.81 1.81 10.03
C ALA A 89 10.69 0.54 9.17
N ALA A 90 11.73 -0.29 9.15
CA ALA A 90 11.72 -1.56 8.44
C ALA A 90 10.68 -2.54 9.02
N ALA A 91 10.60 -2.66 10.35
CA ALA A 91 9.64 -3.52 11.02
C ALA A 91 8.20 -3.08 10.78
N LYS A 92 7.93 -1.77 10.78
CA LYS A 92 6.60 -1.22 10.42
C LYS A 92 6.23 -1.53 8.97
N SER A 93 7.18 -1.35 8.05
CA SER A 93 6.99 -1.67 6.63
C SER A 93 6.71 -3.16 6.42
N PHE A 94 7.49 -4.03 7.08
CA PHE A 94 7.29 -5.48 7.07
C PHE A 94 5.91 -5.88 7.58
N ALA A 95 5.47 -5.34 8.74
CA ALA A 95 4.16 -5.62 9.29
C ALA A 95 3.02 -5.19 8.35
N ASN A 96 3.15 -4.01 7.72
CA ASN A 96 2.16 -3.55 6.75
C ASN A 96 2.05 -4.49 5.54
N VAL A 97 3.18 -4.91 4.96
CA VAL A 97 3.19 -5.82 3.80
C VAL A 97 2.64 -7.19 4.19
N THR A 98 3.03 -7.71 5.34
CA THR A 98 2.54 -9.00 5.86
C THR A 98 1.03 -9.00 6.08
N CYS A 99 0.45 -7.88 6.51
CA CYS A 99 -1.00 -7.74 6.63
C CYS A 99 -1.72 -7.57 5.27
N MET A 100 -1.01 -7.07 4.25
CA MET A 100 -1.63 -6.77 2.95
C MET A 100 -1.45 -7.90 1.93
N ALA A 101 -0.22 -8.43 1.79
CA ALA A 101 0.14 -9.32 0.71
C ALA A 101 -0.70 -10.61 0.64
N PRO A 102 -0.98 -11.33 1.74
CA PRO A 102 -1.80 -12.55 1.68
C PRO A 102 -3.20 -12.28 1.13
N PHE A 103 -3.81 -11.15 1.51
CA PHE A 103 -5.17 -10.81 1.08
C PHE A 103 -5.22 -10.31 -0.36
N VAL A 104 -4.21 -9.58 -0.82
CA VAL A 104 -4.11 -9.20 -2.23
C VAL A 104 -3.89 -10.46 -3.08
N CYS A 105 -3.02 -11.38 -2.65
CA CYS A 105 -2.82 -12.66 -3.33
C CYS A 105 -4.11 -13.49 -3.36
N LEU A 106 -4.87 -13.54 -2.26
CA LEU A 106 -6.16 -14.24 -2.19
C LEU A 106 -7.13 -13.67 -3.23
N TRP A 107 -7.26 -12.35 -3.28
CA TRP A 107 -8.17 -11.69 -4.21
C TRP A 107 -7.76 -11.89 -5.67
N VAL A 108 -6.45 -11.77 -5.96
CA VAL A 108 -5.91 -12.03 -7.29
C VAL A 108 -6.15 -13.48 -7.70
N SER A 109 -5.92 -14.44 -6.80
CA SER A 109 -6.14 -15.87 -7.08
C SER A 109 -7.61 -16.18 -7.34
N LEU A 110 -8.53 -15.59 -6.58
CA LEU A 110 -9.98 -15.73 -6.80
C LEU A 110 -10.42 -15.16 -8.16
N LEU A 111 -9.85 -14.06 -8.58
CA LEU A 111 -10.18 -13.42 -9.86
C LEU A 111 -9.61 -14.20 -11.08
N LEU A 112 -8.47 -14.88 -10.93
CA LEU A 112 -7.82 -15.62 -12.01
C LEU A 112 -8.32 -17.05 -12.12
N GLU A 113 -8.42 -17.77 -10.98
CA GLU A 113 -8.69 -19.23 -10.96
C GLU A 113 -10.12 -19.58 -10.54
N GLY A 114 -10.89 -18.61 -10.02
CA GLY A 114 -12.27 -18.87 -9.57
C GLY A 114 -12.33 -19.96 -8.48
N ALA A 115 -12.99 -21.07 -8.77
CA ALA A 115 -13.25 -22.12 -7.79
C ALA A 115 -11.99 -22.90 -7.32
N ASN A 116 -10.97 -23.01 -8.18
CA ASN A 116 -9.75 -23.78 -7.91
C ASN A 116 -8.60 -22.90 -7.38
N PHE A 117 -8.92 -21.76 -6.80
CA PHE A 117 -7.94 -20.75 -6.41
C PHE A 117 -6.93 -21.20 -5.34
N LEU A 118 -7.21 -22.24 -4.57
CA LEU A 118 -6.47 -22.54 -3.35
C LEU A 118 -5.00 -22.93 -3.60
N ASP A 119 -4.76 -23.81 -4.57
CA ASP A 119 -3.40 -24.26 -4.92
C ASP A 119 -2.58 -23.11 -5.51
N PHE A 120 -3.19 -22.34 -6.40
CA PHE A 120 -2.58 -21.14 -6.96
C PHE A 120 -2.32 -20.10 -5.88
N TYR A 121 -3.27 -19.88 -4.94
CA TYR A 121 -3.11 -18.97 -3.82
C TYR A 121 -1.92 -19.32 -2.94
N LEU A 122 -1.82 -20.59 -2.50
CA LEU A 122 -0.73 -21.02 -1.63
C LEU A 122 0.63 -20.82 -2.31
N SER A 123 0.78 -21.29 -3.55
CA SER A 123 2.02 -21.10 -4.31
C SER A 123 2.33 -19.62 -4.54
N THR A 124 1.30 -18.81 -4.78
CA THR A 124 1.44 -17.36 -5.01
C THR A 124 1.85 -16.63 -3.76
N VAL A 125 1.26 -16.91 -2.61
CA VAL A 125 1.64 -16.27 -1.33
C VAL A 125 3.08 -16.56 -0.98
N PHE A 126 3.52 -17.83 -1.05
CA PHE A 126 4.88 -18.21 -0.68
C PHE A 126 5.95 -17.52 -1.55
N ILE A 127 5.67 -17.27 -2.82
CA ILE A 127 6.61 -16.62 -3.73
C ILE A 127 6.47 -15.11 -3.68
N SER A 128 5.24 -14.60 -3.71
CA SER A 128 4.96 -13.17 -3.84
C SER A 128 5.20 -12.39 -2.55
N TRP A 129 4.97 -13.00 -1.38
CA TRP A 129 5.15 -12.32 -0.10
C TRP A 129 6.59 -11.87 0.14
N PRO A 130 7.63 -12.71 0.03
CA PRO A 130 9.01 -12.26 0.18
C PRO A 130 9.40 -11.20 -0.86
N CYS A 131 8.97 -11.39 -2.12
CA CYS A 131 9.19 -10.40 -3.18
C CYS A 131 8.51 -9.07 -2.87
N ALA A 132 7.25 -9.09 -2.38
CA ALA A 132 6.52 -7.90 -1.99
C ALA A 132 7.19 -7.14 -0.85
N VAL A 133 7.74 -7.85 0.16
CA VAL A 133 8.50 -7.25 1.24
C VAL A 133 9.74 -6.54 0.71
N ALA A 134 10.52 -7.21 -0.14
CA ALA A 134 11.73 -6.64 -0.74
C ALA A 134 11.39 -5.41 -1.60
N VAL A 135 10.42 -5.54 -2.51
CA VAL A 135 10.00 -4.45 -3.40
C VAL A 135 9.44 -3.26 -2.61
N ASN A 136 8.63 -3.51 -1.60
CA ASN A 136 8.10 -2.44 -0.76
C ASN A 136 9.20 -1.69 -0.02
N PHE A 137 10.21 -2.40 0.49
CA PHE A 137 11.29 -1.79 1.25
C PHE A 137 12.28 -1.02 0.36
N PHE A 138 12.70 -1.62 -0.75
CA PHE A 138 13.76 -1.08 -1.59
C PHE A 138 13.27 -0.18 -2.73
N ILE A 139 12.06 -0.40 -3.23
CA ILE A 139 11.54 0.29 -4.42
C ILE A 139 10.35 1.18 -4.07
N VAL A 140 9.21 0.60 -3.68
CA VAL A 140 7.96 1.35 -3.50
C VAL A 140 8.07 2.36 -2.38
N GLY A 141 8.61 1.98 -1.22
CA GLY A 141 8.76 2.87 -0.08
C GLY A 141 9.62 4.11 -0.38
N PRO A 142 10.85 3.96 -0.89
CA PRO A 142 11.68 5.11 -1.28
C PRO A 142 11.07 5.94 -2.42
N LEU A 143 10.53 5.30 -3.47
CA LEU A 143 9.91 5.99 -4.59
C LEU A 143 8.70 6.84 -4.16
N VAL A 144 7.80 6.26 -3.38
CA VAL A 144 6.61 6.99 -2.91
C VAL A 144 7.01 8.18 -2.03
N LYS A 145 8.00 8.00 -1.13
CA LYS A 145 8.53 9.11 -0.32
C LYS A 145 9.16 10.19 -1.18
N MET A 146 9.91 9.80 -2.21
CA MET A 146 10.52 10.75 -3.14
C MET A 146 9.48 11.54 -3.94
N VAL A 147 8.49 10.85 -4.53
CA VAL A 147 7.40 11.48 -5.28
C VAL A 147 6.58 12.39 -4.38
N TYR A 148 6.23 11.92 -3.18
CA TYR A 148 5.48 12.73 -2.22
C TYR A 148 6.25 14.01 -1.84
N ASN A 149 7.50 13.90 -1.44
CA ASN A 149 8.28 15.05 -1.00
C ASN A 149 8.60 16.03 -2.12
N ASN A 150 8.88 15.53 -3.34
CA ASN A 150 9.32 16.39 -4.46
C ASN A 150 8.16 17.01 -5.25
N ARG A 151 6.98 16.36 -5.26
CA ARG A 151 5.87 16.77 -6.13
C ARG A 151 4.63 17.19 -5.36
N ILE A 152 4.31 16.49 -4.29
CA ILE A 152 3.03 16.67 -3.58
C ILE A 152 3.20 17.66 -2.44
N LYS A 153 4.25 17.53 -1.63
CA LYS A 153 4.49 18.42 -0.50
C LYS A 153 4.61 19.88 -0.94
N GLN A 154 5.34 20.15 -2.02
CA GLN A 154 5.46 21.51 -2.56
C GLN A 154 4.12 22.10 -3.03
N ARG A 155 3.19 21.26 -3.52
CA ARG A 155 1.85 21.70 -3.93
C ARG A 155 0.86 21.80 -2.76
N THR A 156 1.03 21.01 -1.72
CA THR A 156 0.17 21.07 -0.54
C THR A 156 0.57 22.19 0.42
N ASP A 157 1.79 22.70 0.34
CA ASP A 157 2.22 23.88 1.10
C ASP A 157 1.61 25.19 0.52
N ASP A 158 1.02 25.17 -0.67
CA ASP A 158 0.17 26.27 -1.17
C ASP A 158 -1.16 26.31 -0.40
N ALA A 159 -1.24 27.21 0.56
CA ALA A 159 -2.35 27.37 1.52
C ALA A 159 -3.74 27.44 0.87
N SER A 160 -3.85 27.90 -0.38
CA SER A 160 -5.10 27.98 -1.14
C SER A 160 -5.64 26.60 -1.59
N LEU A 161 -4.77 25.68 -1.90
CA LEU A 161 -5.12 24.30 -2.30
C LEU A 161 -5.54 23.48 -1.09
N ILE A 162 -4.83 23.61 0.03
CA ILE A 162 -5.15 22.93 1.28
C ILE A 162 -6.54 23.36 1.78
N HIS A 163 -6.86 24.63 1.71
CA HIS A 163 -8.17 25.13 2.16
C HIS A 163 -9.33 24.56 1.31
N ARG A 164 -9.17 24.49 -0.01
CA ARG A 164 -10.19 23.92 -0.93
C ARG A 164 -10.33 22.40 -0.74
N LEU A 165 -9.22 21.68 -0.62
CA LEU A 165 -9.24 20.23 -0.41
C LEU A 165 -9.71 19.84 0.99
N SER A 166 -9.40 20.62 2.02
CA SER A 166 -9.91 20.37 3.38
C SER A 166 -11.42 20.60 3.49
N GLN A 167 -11.98 21.57 2.80
CA GLN A 167 -13.43 21.75 2.73
C GLN A 167 -14.13 20.58 2.03
N TRP A 168 -13.50 20.03 0.99
CA TRP A 168 -14.05 18.89 0.27
C TRP A 168 -13.88 17.56 1.04
N ALA A 169 -12.80 17.44 1.80
CA ALA A 169 -12.50 16.23 2.60
C ALA A 169 -13.25 16.17 3.94
N ARG A 170 -13.75 17.31 4.47
CA ARG A 170 -14.49 17.35 5.76
C ARG A 170 -15.64 16.35 5.88
N PRO A 171 -16.56 16.21 4.91
CA PRO A 171 -17.64 15.23 5.02
C PRO A 171 -17.13 13.77 5.02
N TRP A 172 -15.94 13.53 4.48
CA TRP A 172 -15.35 12.19 4.40
C TRP A 172 -14.40 11.87 5.56
N ALA A 173 -13.97 12.88 6.31
CA ALA A 173 -13.03 12.71 7.43
C ALA A 173 -13.59 11.81 8.53
N GLY A 174 -14.88 11.96 8.85
CA GLY A 174 -15.58 11.10 9.81
C GLY A 174 -15.71 9.64 9.35
N ILE A 175 -15.99 9.42 8.05
CA ILE A 175 -16.10 8.09 7.45
C ILE A 175 -14.70 7.43 7.34
N LEU A 176 -13.68 8.26 7.18
CA LEU A 176 -12.30 7.82 7.02
C LEU A 176 -11.53 7.71 8.34
N GLY A 177 -12.16 7.98 9.51
CA GLY A 177 -11.51 7.88 10.84
C GLY A 177 -10.27 8.76 10.97
N LEU A 178 -10.31 9.96 10.36
CA LEU A 178 -9.25 10.96 10.37
C LEU A 178 -9.52 12.06 11.41
N SER A 179 -10.36 11.75 12.41
CA SER A 179 -10.61 12.60 13.59
C SER A 179 -9.53 12.43 14.64
#